data_64e86ba0d3a7b0d19c7ca5e3f822541b
#
_entry.id   64e86ba0d3a7b0d19c7ca5e3f822541b
#
_cell.length_a   1.000
_cell.length_b   1.000
_cell.length_c   1.000
_cell.angle_alpha   90.00
_cell.angle_beta   90.00
_cell.angle_gamma   90.00
#
_symmetry.space_group_name_H-M   'P 1'
#
loop_
_entity.id
_entity.type
_entity.pdbx_description
1 polymer ?
#
loop_
_entity_poly.entity_id
_entity_poly.type
_entity_poly.pdbx_seq_one_letter_code
_entity_poly.pdbx_strand_id
1 'polypeptide(L)'
;MDTIKQFIKAYLPVITVALLMLLVVVAGLFVYNVMHTKKVQEPVIINQTTAKNPVKLGEALNVSPKVAKEVISYKENTEPVATYYTQAPTLHDAAVVTKNAIKEKSPNIPKEATAKSDRTAVVENTDEQKIDVYKINLNKVHRVMGGVTVLETGKIYETVGYQAGDFQGLAHFDGKHFKGASALYTFAKW
;
A
#
# COMPACT_ATOMS: atom_id res chain seq x y z
N MET A 1 -23.06 51.46 -3.47
CA MET A 1 -22.24 50.64 -2.52
C MET A 1 -23.07 49.52 -1.86
N ASP A 2 -24.38 49.72 -1.70
CA ASP A 2 -25.28 48.76 -1.03
C ASP A 2 -25.63 47.54 -1.89
N THR A 3 -25.70 47.68 -3.20
CA THR A 3 -26.01 46.60 -4.15
C THR A 3 -24.91 45.49 -4.13
N ILE A 4 -23.65 45.90 -4.00
CA ILE A 4 -22.52 44.95 -3.93
C ILE A 4 -22.54 44.18 -2.60
N LYS A 5 -22.87 44.89 -1.49
CA LYS A 5 -22.99 44.23 -0.18
C LYS A 5 -24.15 43.22 -0.12
N GLN A 6 -25.30 43.58 -0.75
CA GLN A 6 -26.43 42.66 -0.85
C GLN A 6 -26.10 41.44 -1.71
N PHE A 7 -25.40 41.66 -2.84
CA PHE A 7 -24.95 40.56 -3.70
C PHE A 7 -23.99 39.60 -2.95
N ILE A 8 -22.98 40.13 -2.27
CA ILE A 8 -22.04 39.35 -1.46
C ILE A 8 -22.80 38.57 -0.37
N LYS A 9 -23.73 39.21 0.34
CA LYS A 9 -24.49 38.57 1.42
C LYS A 9 -25.40 37.42 0.90
N ALA A 10 -25.98 37.57 -0.29
CA ALA A 10 -26.82 36.57 -0.91
C ALA A 10 -26.03 35.33 -1.39
N TYR A 11 -24.82 35.53 -1.93
CA TYR A 11 -24.00 34.44 -2.48
C TYR A 11 -22.94 33.92 -1.53
N LEU A 12 -22.71 34.54 -0.37
CA LEU A 12 -21.73 34.13 0.63
C LEU A 12 -21.91 32.63 1.04
N PRO A 13 -23.12 32.12 1.35
CA PRO A 13 -23.29 30.72 1.70
C PRO A 13 -22.96 29.78 0.53
N VAL A 14 -23.28 30.14 -0.70
CA VAL A 14 -22.96 29.34 -1.89
C VAL A 14 -21.45 29.32 -2.13
N ILE A 15 -20.78 30.46 -2.00
CA ILE A 15 -19.33 30.58 -2.13
C ILE A 15 -18.62 29.75 -1.03
N THR A 16 -19.12 29.83 0.21
CA THR A 16 -18.56 29.07 1.32
C THR A 16 -18.67 27.57 1.10
N VAL A 17 -19.82 27.08 0.63
CA VAL A 17 -20.02 25.67 0.30
C VAL A 17 -19.12 25.24 -0.86
N ALA A 18 -18.99 26.07 -1.90
CA ALA A 18 -18.10 25.78 -3.03
C ALA A 18 -16.63 25.72 -2.61
N LEU A 19 -16.18 26.64 -1.75
CA LEU A 19 -14.82 26.62 -1.17
C LEU A 19 -14.58 25.38 -0.31
N LEU A 20 -15.54 24.98 0.54
CA LEU A 20 -15.44 23.76 1.32
C LEU A 20 -15.36 22.51 0.45
N MET A 21 -16.18 22.42 -0.61
CA MET A 21 -16.11 21.32 -1.57
C MET A 21 -14.76 21.29 -2.28
N LEU A 22 -14.24 22.43 -2.72
CA LEU A 22 -12.92 22.52 -3.34
C LEU A 22 -11.83 22.03 -2.38
N LEU A 23 -11.89 22.44 -1.13
CA LEU A 23 -10.93 22.03 -0.10
C LEU A 23 -10.97 20.51 0.15
N VAL A 24 -12.15 19.91 0.18
CA VAL A 24 -12.31 18.45 0.29
C VAL A 24 -11.74 17.73 -0.93
N VAL A 25 -11.97 18.26 -2.14
CA VAL A 25 -11.40 17.68 -3.37
C VAL A 25 -9.88 17.80 -3.37
N VAL A 26 -9.32 18.94 -3.02
CA VAL A 26 -7.87 19.16 -2.94
C VAL A 26 -7.24 18.26 -1.88
N ALA A 27 -7.86 18.19 -0.69
CA ALA A 27 -7.39 17.27 0.36
C ALA A 27 -7.47 15.80 -0.09
N GLY A 28 -8.55 15.41 -0.76
CA GLY A 28 -8.70 14.07 -1.35
C GLY A 28 -7.64 13.76 -2.40
N LEU A 29 -7.36 14.70 -3.30
CA LEU A 29 -6.29 14.57 -4.31
C LEU A 29 -4.90 14.53 -3.65
N PHE A 30 -4.67 15.33 -2.61
CA PHE A 30 -3.41 15.29 -1.86
C PHE A 30 -3.21 13.95 -1.18
N VAL A 31 -4.21 13.44 -0.45
CA VAL A 31 -4.18 12.11 0.16
C VAL A 31 -4.01 11.03 -0.90
N TYR A 32 -4.73 11.11 -2.01
CA TYR A 32 -4.60 10.20 -3.15
C TYR A 32 -3.16 10.20 -3.68
N ASN A 33 -2.57 11.38 -3.93
CA ASN A 33 -1.18 11.50 -4.39
C ASN A 33 -0.19 10.94 -3.36
N VAL A 34 -0.30 11.30 -2.09
CA VAL A 34 0.58 10.76 -1.02
C VAL A 34 0.46 9.24 -0.91
N MET A 35 -0.74 8.69 -1.06
CA MET A 35 -0.96 7.24 -1.02
C MET A 35 -0.49 6.52 -2.30
N HIS A 36 -0.48 7.20 -3.45
CA HIS A 36 -0.13 6.60 -4.74
C HIS A 36 1.28 6.94 -5.22
N THR A 37 1.92 8.01 -4.71
CA THR A 37 3.36 8.24 -4.88
C THR A 37 4.17 7.28 -4.01
N LYS A 38 3.91 5.98 -4.17
CA LYS A 38 4.82 4.99 -3.62
C LYS A 38 6.12 5.12 -4.39
N LYS A 39 7.15 5.60 -3.71
CA LYS A 39 8.52 5.38 -4.17
C LYS A 39 8.62 3.90 -4.47
N VAL A 40 8.80 3.56 -5.75
CA VAL A 40 9.15 2.20 -6.15
C VAL A 40 10.40 1.89 -5.34
N GLN A 41 10.27 1.02 -4.35
CA GLN A 41 11.44 0.69 -3.53
C GLN A 41 12.42 -0.05 -4.43
N GLU A 42 13.67 0.37 -4.35
CA GLU A 42 14.74 -0.29 -5.09
C GLU A 42 14.80 -1.77 -4.71
N PRO A 43 15.12 -2.65 -5.66
CA PRO A 43 15.36 -4.05 -5.37
C PRO A 43 16.45 -4.20 -4.30
N VAL A 44 16.20 -5.05 -3.31
CA VAL A 44 17.13 -5.30 -2.20
C VAL A 44 17.83 -6.63 -2.43
N ILE A 45 19.16 -6.63 -2.36
CA ILE A 45 19.96 -7.85 -2.39
C ILE A 45 19.92 -8.49 -1.00
N ILE A 46 19.60 -9.77 -0.96
CA ILE A 46 19.43 -10.53 0.27
C ILE A 46 20.25 -11.82 0.16
N ASN A 47 21.21 -12.00 1.04
CA ASN A 47 21.94 -13.28 1.13
C ASN A 47 21.04 -14.36 1.75
N GLN A 48 21.39 -15.61 1.51
CA GLN A 48 20.57 -16.76 1.91
C GLN A 48 20.36 -16.83 3.42
N THR A 49 21.35 -16.47 4.24
CA THR A 49 21.22 -16.48 5.71
C THR A 49 20.23 -15.40 6.20
N THR A 50 20.26 -14.23 5.61
CA THR A 50 19.29 -13.15 5.87
C THR A 50 17.90 -13.56 5.41
N ALA A 51 17.79 -14.22 4.26
CA ALA A 51 16.52 -14.69 3.70
C ALA A 51 15.80 -15.74 4.58
N LYS A 52 16.51 -16.41 5.48
CA LYS A 52 15.98 -17.41 6.43
C LYS A 52 15.74 -16.83 7.84
N ASN A 53 16.17 -15.60 8.12
CA ASN A 53 16.06 -14.98 9.44
C ASN A 53 15.00 -13.85 9.43
N PRO A 54 13.87 -13.98 10.16
CA PRO A 54 12.77 -13.01 10.09
C PRO A 54 13.14 -11.61 10.60
N VAL A 55 14.07 -11.48 11.55
CA VAL A 55 14.52 -10.18 12.04
C VAL A 55 15.36 -9.48 11.00
N LYS A 56 16.42 -10.12 10.49
CA LYS A 56 17.30 -9.56 9.47
C LYS A 56 16.58 -9.30 8.15
N LEU A 57 15.65 -10.19 7.77
CA LEU A 57 14.84 -10.01 6.57
C LEU A 57 13.86 -8.82 6.76
N GLY A 58 13.28 -8.67 7.96
CA GLY A 58 12.44 -7.53 8.28
C GLY A 58 13.17 -6.20 8.15
N GLU A 59 14.38 -6.11 8.66
CA GLU A 59 15.25 -4.94 8.52
C GLU A 59 15.59 -4.67 7.04
N ALA A 60 16.02 -5.69 6.31
CA ALA A 60 16.39 -5.54 4.89
C ALA A 60 15.21 -5.09 4.02
N LEU A 61 14.01 -5.59 4.27
CA LEU A 61 12.79 -5.25 3.52
C LEU A 61 12.04 -4.05 4.10
N ASN A 62 12.49 -3.50 5.23
CA ASN A 62 11.80 -2.47 6.00
C ASN A 62 10.34 -2.85 6.31
N VAL A 63 10.17 -4.01 6.93
CA VAL A 63 8.90 -4.55 7.40
C VAL A 63 9.06 -5.12 8.83
N SER A 64 7.93 -5.34 9.53
CA SER A 64 8.01 -5.97 10.85
C SER A 64 8.51 -7.42 10.78
N PRO A 65 9.14 -7.95 11.84
CA PRO A 65 9.57 -9.36 11.88
C PRO A 65 8.41 -10.35 11.68
N LYS A 66 7.20 -9.99 12.09
CA LYS A 66 5.99 -10.81 11.85
C LYS A 66 5.71 -10.93 10.35
N VAL A 67 5.71 -9.81 9.63
CA VAL A 67 5.53 -9.79 8.18
C VAL A 67 6.68 -10.50 7.47
N ALA A 68 7.92 -10.33 7.93
CA ALA A 68 9.06 -11.05 7.38
C ALA A 68 8.93 -12.57 7.54
N LYS A 69 8.38 -13.06 8.66
CA LYS A 69 8.09 -14.48 8.88
C LYS A 69 7.06 -15.00 7.87
N GLU A 70 6.02 -14.23 7.59
CA GLU A 70 5.01 -14.56 6.55
C GLU A 70 5.66 -14.60 5.15
N VAL A 71 6.57 -13.66 4.84
CA VAL A 71 7.34 -13.65 3.59
C VAL A 71 8.23 -14.88 3.45
N ILE A 72 8.90 -15.31 4.53
CA ILE A 72 9.71 -16.55 4.53
C ILE A 72 8.83 -17.74 4.21
N SER A 73 7.73 -17.92 4.93
CA SER A 73 6.80 -19.02 4.71
C SER A 73 6.22 -19.02 3.29
N TYR A 74 5.88 -17.84 2.75
CA TYR A 74 5.42 -17.71 1.38
C TYR A 74 6.50 -18.12 0.38
N LYS A 75 7.75 -17.65 0.58
CA LYS A 75 8.89 -18.00 -0.27
C LYS A 75 9.17 -19.51 -0.30
N GLU A 76 9.07 -20.19 0.84
CA GLU A 76 9.28 -21.64 0.94
C GLU A 76 8.24 -22.45 0.16
N ASN A 77 7.05 -21.86 -0.06
CA ASN A 77 5.94 -22.50 -0.76
C ASN A 77 5.67 -21.93 -2.16
N THR A 78 6.54 -21.04 -2.65
CA THR A 78 6.30 -20.32 -3.93
C THR A 78 7.61 -20.26 -4.72
N GLU A 79 7.53 -20.52 -6.01
CA GLU A 79 8.66 -20.35 -6.91
C GLU A 79 9.03 -18.87 -7.08
N PRO A 80 10.31 -18.54 -7.30
CA PRO A 80 10.72 -17.18 -7.66
C PRO A 80 10.07 -16.75 -8.98
N VAL A 81 9.74 -15.47 -9.13
CA VAL A 81 9.17 -14.94 -10.39
C VAL A 81 10.17 -14.97 -11.53
N ALA A 82 11.45 -15.03 -11.22
CA ALA A 82 12.53 -15.21 -12.18
C ALA A 82 13.76 -15.80 -11.48
N THR A 83 14.50 -16.64 -12.20
CA THR A 83 15.79 -17.17 -11.79
C THR A 83 16.83 -16.85 -12.85
N TYR A 84 17.99 -16.37 -12.42
CA TYR A 84 19.09 -15.97 -13.31
C TYR A 84 20.36 -16.75 -13.01
N TYR A 85 20.96 -17.23 -14.09
CA TYR A 85 22.31 -17.76 -14.13
C TYR A 85 23.18 -16.74 -14.86
N THR A 86 23.80 -15.86 -14.12
CA THR A 86 24.63 -14.79 -14.70
C THR A 86 26.09 -15.16 -14.65
N GLN A 87 26.80 -14.97 -15.77
CA GLN A 87 28.27 -15.05 -15.76
C GLN A 87 28.82 -13.81 -15.04
N ALA A 88 29.14 -13.97 -13.78
CA ALA A 88 29.78 -12.95 -12.95
C ALA A 88 30.84 -13.61 -12.07
N PRO A 89 31.88 -12.88 -11.65
CA PRO A 89 32.95 -13.42 -10.82
C PRO A 89 32.48 -14.01 -9.50
N THR A 90 31.45 -13.42 -8.91
CA THR A 90 30.86 -13.89 -7.67
C THR A 90 29.31 -13.87 -7.75
N LEU A 91 28.69 -14.65 -6.87
CA LEU A 91 27.22 -14.66 -6.76
C LEU A 91 26.68 -13.27 -6.36
N HIS A 92 27.44 -12.54 -5.55
CA HIS A 92 27.10 -11.17 -5.18
C HIS A 92 27.11 -10.22 -6.40
N ASP A 93 28.14 -10.32 -7.25
CA ASP A 93 28.19 -9.51 -8.49
C ASP A 93 27.02 -9.83 -9.41
N ALA A 94 26.63 -11.10 -9.51
CA ALA A 94 25.44 -11.53 -10.25
C ALA A 94 24.17 -10.89 -9.67
N ALA A 95 24.05 -10.81 -8.33
CA ALA A 95 22.92 -10.16 -7.67
C ALA A 95 22.90 -8.65 -7.95
N VAL A 96 24.06 -7.99 -7.95
CA VAL A 96 24.19 -6.55 -8.29
C VAL A 96 23.76 -6.30 -9.74
N VAL A 97 24.25 -7.11 -10.69
CA VAL A 97 23.85 -7.02 -12.11
C VAL A 97 22.33 -7.20 -12.25
N THR A 98 21.75 -8.21 -11.60
CA THR A 98 20.31 -8.48 -11.63
C THR A 98 19.51 -7.32 -11.02
N LYS A 99 19.94 -6.79 -9.87
CA LYS A 99 19.33 -5.61 -9.23
C LYS A 99 19.28 -4.41 -10.17
N ASN A 100 20.41 -4.11 -10.81
CA ASN A 100 20.52 -2.96 -11.73
C ASN A 100 19.64 -3.17 -12.97
N ALA A 101 19.63 -4.36 -13.55
CA ALA A 101 18.78 -4.70 -14.69
C ALA A 101 17.27 -4.55 -14.35
N ILE A 102 16.85 -4.91 -13.13
CA ILE A 102 15.48 -4.68 -12.65
C ILE A 102 15.20 -3.19 -12.51
N LYS A 103 16.12 -2.43 -11.91
CA LYS A 103 15.98 -0.98 -11.68
C LYS A 103 15.84 -0.22 -13.01
N GLU A 104 16.65 -0.56 -13.99
CA GLU A 104 16.68 0.04 -15.32
C GLU A 104 15.61 -0.50 -16.26
N LYS A 105 14.84 -1.50 -15.81
CA LYS A 105 13.85 -2.21 -16.63
C LYS A 105 14.44 -2.73 -17.95
N SER A 106 15.63 -3.33 -17.84
CA SER A 106 16.34 -3.88 -19.00
C SER A 106 15.43 -4.80 -19.82
N PRO A 107 15.46 -4.71 -21.17
CA PRO A 107 14.69 -5.58 -22.04
C PRO A 107 15.09 -7.05 -21.95
N ASN A 108 16.28 -7.34 -21.42
CA ASN A 108 16.83 -8.69 -21.27
C ASN A 108 16.31 -9.41 -20.01
N ILE A 109 15.46 -8.75 -19.24
CA ILE A 109 14.91 -9.30 -18.00
C ILE A 109 13.40 -9.57 -18.19
N PRO A 110 12.83 -10.68 -17.66
CA PRO A 110 11.40 -10.95 -17.77
C PRO A 110 10.55 -9.82 -17.22
N LYS A 111 9.41 -9.57 -17.84
CA LYS A 111 8.48 -8.52 -17.43
C LYS A 111 8.00 -8.72 -16.00
N GLU A 112 7.89 -9.95 -15.56
CA GLU A 112 7.50 -10.34 -14.20
C GLU A 112 8.49 -9.81 -13.17
N ALA A 113 9.80 -9.87 -13.46
CA ALA A 113 10.84 -9.34 -12.59
C ALA A 113 10.86 -7.80 -12.53
N THR A 114 10.42 -7.14 -13.59
CA THR A 114 10.31 -5.66 -13.66
C THR A 114 8.94 -5.13 -13.27
N ALA A 115 7.94 -6.01 -13.08
CA ALA A 115 6.60 -5.66 -12.68
C ALA A 115 6.59 -4.89 -11.34
N LYS A 116 5.59 -4.03 -11.16
CA LYS A 116 5.43 -3.23 -9.94
C LYS A 116 5.08 -4.13 -8.76
N SER A 117 5.79 -3.97 -7.65
CA SER A 117 5.51 -4.66 -6.38
C SER A 117 5.83 -3.73 -5.20
N ASP A 118 5.37 -4.08 -4.00
CA ASP A 118 5.69 -3.29 -2.80
C ASP A 118 7.16 -3.45 -2.41
N ARG A 119 7.73 -4.64 -2.59
CA ARG A 119 9.14 -4.95 -2.38
C ARG A 119 9.63 -5.90 -3.49
N THR A 120 10.89 -5.77 -3.85
CA THR A 120 11.57 -6.74 -4.73
C THR A 120 12.81 -7.25 -4.00
N ALA A 121 12.87 -8.54 -3.79
CA ALA A 121 14.02 -9.20 -3.20
C ALA A 121 14.82 -9.93 -4.30
N VAL A 122 16.11 -9.67 -4.34
CA VAL A 122 17.10 -10.36 -5.18
C VAL A 122 17.90 -11.25 -4.24
N VAL A 123 17.65 -12.54 -4.25
CA VAL A 123 18.18 -13.50 -3.29
C VAL A 123 19.34 -14.27 -3.88
N GLU A 124 20.47 -14.23 -3.20
CA GLU A 124 21.64 -15.06 -3.50
C GLU A 124 21.37 -16.48 -3.00
N ASN A 125 21.12 -17.41 -3.91
CA ASN A 125 20.96 -18.82 -3.60
C ASN A 125 22.31 -19.51 -3.73
N THR A 126 23.00 -19.67 -2.60
CA THR A 126 24.33 -20.26 -2.56
C THR A 126 24.34 -21.77 -2.81
N ASP A 127 23.23 -22.44 -2.50
CA ASP A 127 23.11 -23.90 -2.65
C ASP A 127 23.03 -24.30 -4.13
N GLU A 128 22.31 -23.49 -4.93
CA GLU A 128 22.11 -23.75 -6.34
C GLU A 128 22.92 -22.83 -7.26
N GLN A 129 23.74 -21.94 -6.68
CA GLN A 129 24.60 -20.98 -7.42
C GLN A 129 23.81 -20.12 -8.43
N LYS A 130 22.64 -19.61 -7.99
CA LYS A 130 21.72 -18.83 -8.83
C LYS A 130 21.18 -17.60 -8.09
N ILE A 131 20.63 -16.68 -8.86
CA ILE A 131 19.94 -15.50 -8.32
C ILE A 131 18.43 -15.69 -8.49
N ASP A 132 17.70 -15.69 -7.39
CA ASP A 132 16.26 -15.77 -7.36
C ASP A 132 15.64 -14.40 -7.12
N VAL A 133 14.64 -14.03 -7.92
CA VAL A 133 13.91 -12.77 -7.78
C VAL A 133 12.50 -13.02 -7.25
N TYR A 134 12.17 -12.37 -6.14
CA TYR A 134 10.84 -12.44 -5.53
C TYR A 134 10.16 -11.08 -5.55
N LYS A 135 8.90 -11.06 -5.98
CA LYS A 135 8.02 -9.90 -5.91
C LYS A 135 7.09 -10.06 -4.70
N ILE A 136 7.23 -9.15 -3.75
CA ILE A 136 6.50 -9.20 -2.48
C ILE A 136 5.48 -8.08 -2.48
N ASN A 137 4.20 -8.44 -2.45
CA ASN A 137 3.10 -7.52 -2.26
C ASN A 137 2.62 -7.64 -0.81
N LEU A 138 2.86 -6.57 -0.05
CA LEU A 138 2.44 -6.52 1.34
C LEU A 138 0.93 -6.40 1.42
N ASN A 139 0.33 -7.13 2.34
CA ASN A 139 -1.11 -7.02 2.57
C ASN A 139 -1.45 -5.62 3.11
N LYS A 140 -2.11 -4.82 2.27
CA LYS A 140 -2.49 -3.44 2.61
C LYS A 140 -3.82 -3.47 3.33
N VAL A 141 -3.76 -3.37 4.63
CA VAL A 141 -4.94 -3.40 5.49
C VAL A 141 -5.53 -1.99 5.69
N HIS A 142 -5.47 -1.16 4.65
CA HIS A 142 -6.12 0.15 4.63
C HIS A 142 -7.25 0.13 3.60
N ARG A 143 -8.47 0.34 4.05
CA ARG A 143 -9.67 0.34 3.19
C ARG A 143 -10.54 1.55 3.53
N VAL A 144 -11.07 2.19 2.49
CA VAL A 144 -12.18 3.14 2.62
C VAL A 144 -13.44 2.38 2.22
N MET A 145 -14.49 2.54 3.01
CA MET A 145 -15.76 1.84 2.82
C MET A 145 -16.90 2.84 2.79
N GLY A 146 -17.90 2.57 1.99
CA GLY A 146 -19.17 3.30 1.96
C GLY A 146 -20.32 2.31 2.00
N GLY A 147 -21.40 2.69 2.63
CA GLY A 147 -22.59 1.85 2.73
C GLY A 147 -23.73 2.54 3.46
N VAL A 148 -24.69 1.74 3.88
CA VAL A 148 -25.82 2.20 4.65
C VAL A 148 -25.96 1.39 5.94
N THR A 149 -26.37 2.06 7.00
CA THR A 149 -26.72 1.43 8.29
C THR A 149 -28.21 1.59 8.51
N VAL A 150 -28.90 0.47 8.74
CA VAL A 150 -30.33 0.45 9.06
C VAL A 150 -30.48 0.12 10.53
N LEU A 151 -31.20 0.98 11.27
CA LEU A 151 -31.52 0.75 12.67
C LEU A 151 -32.88 0.02 12.81
N GLU A 152 -33.10 -0.60 13.96
CA GLU A 152 -34.34 -1.26 14.32
C GLU A 152 -35.56 -0.33 14.17
N THR A 153 -35.39 0.97 14.36
CA THR A 153 -36.43 2.00 14.14
C THR A 153 -36.77 2.21 12.66
N GLY A 154 -36.17 1.47 11.73
CA GLY A 154 -36.33 1.65 10.28
C GLY A 154 -35.59 2.87 9.70
N LYS A 155 -34.85 3.62 10.51
CA LYS A 155 -34.04 4.74 10.02
C LYS A 155 -32.83 4.22 9.28
N ILE A 156 -32.53 4.85 8.13
CA ILE A 156 -31.40 4.54 7.27
C ILE A 156 -30.40 5.69 7.38
N TYR A 157 -29.13 5.36 7.61
CA TYR A 157 -28.02 6.30 7.65
C TYR A 157 -26.99 5.96 6.59
N GLU A 158 -26.49 6.96 5.91
CA GLU A 158 -25.31 6.85 5.07
C GLU A 158 -24.08 6.62 5.95
N THR A 159 -23.24 5.66 5.57
CA THR A 159 -22.09 5.27 6.38
C THR A 159 -20.83 5.35 5.57
N VAL A 160 -19.83 6.05 6.09
CA VAL A 160 -18.48 6.07 5.55
C VAL A 160 -17.52 5.52 6.59
N GLY A 161 -16.59 4.67 6.15
CA GLY A 161 -15.65 4.03 7.05
C GLY A 161 -14.22 4.02 6.54
N TYR A 162 -13.31 3.87 7.50
CA TYR A 162 -11.90 3.65 7.23
C TYR A 162 -11.38 2.51 8.10
N GLN A 163 -10.68 1.58 7.46
CA GLN A 163 -10.01 0.46 8.13
C GLN A 163 -8.50 0.65 8.09
N ALA A 164 -7.84 0.45 9.22
CA ALA A 164 -6.39 0.41 9.37
C ALA A 164 -6.00 -0.85 10.18
N GLY A 165 -5.46 -1.84 9.50
CA GLY A 165 -5.17 -3.11 10.14
C GLY A 165 -6.45 -3.83 10.58
N ASP A 166 -6.50 -4.18 11.85
CA ASP A 166 -7.63 -4.87 12.47
C ASP A 166 -8.66 -3.90 13.05
N PHE A 167 -8.37 -2.59 13.04
CA PHE A 167 -9.25 -1.55 13.53
C PHE A 167 -10.04 -0.90 12.38
N GLN A 168 -11.33 -0.66 12.61
CA GLN A 168 -12.24 -0.02 11.68
C GLN A 168 -13.04 1.07 12.39
N GLY A 169 -13.03 2.28 11.82
CA GLY A 169 -13.88 3.39 12.25
C GLY A 169 -14.97 3.65 11.20
N LEU A 170 -16.21 3.87 11.64
CA LEU A 170 -17.35 4.21 10.81
C LEU A 170 -17.97 5.51 11.29
N ALA A 171 -18.43 6.35 10.37
CA ALA A 171 -19.22 7.55 10.64
C ALA A 171 -20.57 7.44 9.93
N HIS A 172 -21.65 7.77 10.65
CA HIS A 172 -23.03 7.64 10.18
C HIS A 172 -23.64 9.03 9.99
N PHE A 173 -24.32 9.21 8.87
CA PHE A 173 -24.89 10.50 8.47
C PHE A 173 -26.37 10.32 8.07
N ASP A 174 -27.14 11.39 8.26
CA ASP A 174 -28.50 11.56 7.74
C ASP A 174 -28.46 12.81 6.84
N GLY A 175 -28.24 12.57 5.57
CA GLY A 175 -27.87 13.61 4.63
C GLY A 175 -26.57 14.33 5.05
N LYS A 176 -26.66 15.61 5.46
CA LYS A 176 -25.50 16.41 5.90
C LYS A 176 -25.24 16.36 7.42
N HIS A 177 -26.08 15.65 8.17
CA HIS A 177 -26.02 15.66 9.63
C HIS A 177 -25.29 14.41 10.15
N PHE A 178 -24.18 14.62 10.86
CA PHE A 178 -23.53 13.53 11.61
C PHE A 178 -24.46 13.00 12.70
N LYS A 179 -24.65 11.68 12.75
CA LYS A 179 -25.54 10.98 13.68
C LYS A 179 -24.82 10.11 14.70
N GLY A 180 -23.59 9.72 14.38
CA GLY A 180 -22.80 8.90 15.29
C GLY A 180 -21.62 8.26 14.60
N ALA A 181 -20.84 7.53 15.39
CA ALA A 181 -19.70 6.77 14.91
C ALA A 181 -19.69 5.39 15.57
N SER A 182 -19.08 4.43 14.89
CA SER A 182 -18.80 3.09 15.39
C SER A 182 -17.33 2.76 15.27
N ALA A 183 -16.79 2.01 16.22
CA ALA A 183 -15.46 1.45 16.15
C ALA A 183 -15.58 -0.08 16.23
N LEU A 184 -14.89 -0.76 15.33
CA LEU A 184 -14.90 -2.22 15.23
C LEU A 184 -13.46 -2.72 15.28
N TYR A 185 -13.26 -3.91 15.85
CA TYR A 185 -11.99 -4.58 15.86
C TYR A 185 -12.15 -6.02 15.39
N THR A 186 -11.23 -6.46 14.53
CA THR A 186 -11.23 -7.83 14.00
C THR A 186 -10.46 -8.74 14.93
N PHE A 187 -11.15 -9.64 15.63
CA PHE A 187 -10.54 -10.58 16.60
C PHE A 187 -9.99 -11.84 15.94
N ALA A 188 -10.52 -12.25 14.77
CA ALA A 188 -10.12 -13.45 14.07
C ALA A 188 -10.06 -13.23 12.57
N LYS A 189 -9.13 -13.91 11.92
CA LYS A 189 -8.99 -14.02 10.46
C LYS A 189 -8.72 -15.50 10.15
N TRP A 190 -9.40 -16.05 9.20
CA TRP A 190 -9.22 -17.42 8.70
C TRP A 190 -9.01 -17.45 7.20
#